data_0c7d69530b0a60b0248664c34b3db2cc
#
_entry.id   0c7d69530b0a60b0248664c34b3db2cc
#
_cell.length_a   1.000
_cell.length_b   1.000
_cell.length_c   1.000
_cell.angle_alpha   90.00
_cell.angle_beta   90.00
_cell.angle_gamma   90.00
#
_symmetry.space_group_name_H-M   'P 1'
#
loop_
_entity.id
_entity.type
_entity.pdbx_description
1 polymer ?
#
loop_
_entity_poly.entity_id
_entity_poly.type
_entity_poly.pdbx_seq_one_letter_code
_entity_poly.pdbx_strand_id
1 'polypeptide(L)'
;MIKILLLIDYSSEFDRKLLRGLVQYSKENGPWLFYRLPSYYSAMHGEQGILKWAKEWKADAIIGQWNNDTIDLQKELNIPVVLQNYHHRSVTYSNLTGDYKGTGRMAAQFFAKRMFRNFAYFGVKGVVWSDERCEGYRQEVKRIGGEFFSFESDKQEDEIRMEVSQWLQQLPKPVALFCCDDAHALFISETCRMNNIHIPEEIALLGVDNDELMCNISDPPISSIELEVERGGYSIGRLIHQQIKKEHGGTFNIVINPIRIEQIGRASCRERV
;
A
#
# COMPACT_ATOMS: atom_id res chain seq x y z
N MET A 1 -27.95 -12.65 -7.70
CA MET A 1 -26.60 -12.20 -8.11
C MET A 1 -26.12 -11.17 -7.09
N ILE A 2 -24.99 -11.39 -6.44
CA ILE A 2 -24.44 -10.51 -5.40
C ILE A 2 -23.87 -9.25 -6.06
N LYS A 3 -24.20 -8.08 -5.52
CA LYS A 3 -23.80 -6.75 -6.03
C LYS A 3 -22.82 -6.09 -5.06
N ILE A 4 -21.58 -5.90 -5.48
CA ILE A 4 -20.50 -5.34 -4.69
C ILE A 4 -20.20 -3.92 -5.15
N LEU A 5 -20.31 -2.94 -4.25
CA LEU A 5 -19.88 -1.57 -4.49
C LEU A 5 -18.40 -1.42 -4.10
N LEU A 6 -17.60 -0.95 -5.04
CA LEU A 6 -16.17 -0.77 -4.89
C LEU A 6 -15.83 0.73 -4.77
N LEU A 7 -15.30 1.13 -3.61
CA LEU A 7 -14.80 2.47 -3.30
C LEU A 7 -13.26 2.44 -3.25
N ILE A 8 -12.65 1.95 -4.35
CA ILE A 8 -11.20 1.81 -4.50
C ILE A 8 -10.72 2.49 -5.78
N ASP A 9 -9.47 2.93 -5.79
CA ASP A 9 -8.84 3.54 -6.95
C ASP A 9 -7.98 2.50 -7.70
N TYR A 10 -8.26 2.28 -8.97
CA TYR A 10 -7.54 1.31 -9.80
C TYR A 10 -6.24 1.86 -10.42
N SER A 11 -5.80 3.05 -10.02
CA SER A 11 -4.51 3.59 -10.47
C SER A 11 -3.35 2.77 -9.92
N SER A 12 -3.46 2.22 -8.69
CA SER A 12 -2.44 1.41 -8.06
C SER A 12 -2.48 -0.07 -8.47
N GLU A 13 -1.32 -0.72 -8.54
CA GLU A 13 -1.24 -2.18 -8.76
C GLU A 13 -1.82 -2.94 -7.57
N PHE A 14 -1.69 -2.40 -6.35
CA PHE A 14 -2.31 -2.97 -5.17
C PHE A 14 -3.82 -3.18 -5.37
N ASP A 15 -4.54 -2.15 -5.78
CA ASP A 15 -5.99 -2.22 -5.98
C ASP A 15 -6.37 -3.12 -7.16
N ARG A 16 -5.56 -3.13 -8.22
CA ARG A 16 -5.75 -4.06 -9.35
C ARG A 16 -5.55 -5.53 -8.92
N LYS A 17 -4.52 -5.83 -8.12
CA LYS A 17 -4.29 -7.17 -7.54
C LYS A 17 -5.43 -7.57 -6.61
N LEU A 18 -5.91 -6.65 -5.77
CA LEU A 18 -7.06 -6.88 -4.89
C LEU A 18 -8.30 -7.30 -5.68
N LEU A 19 -8.60 -6.55 -6.74
CA LEU A 19 -9.75 -6.87 -7.62
C LEU A 19 -9.58 -8.22 -8.31
N ARG A 20 -8.36 -8.58 -8.76
CA ARG A 20 -8.11 -9.91 -9.36
C ARG A 20 -8.51 -11.03 -8.40
N GLY A 21 -8.12 -10.94 -7.14
CA GLY A 21 -8.48 -11.91 -6.10
C GLY A 21 -9.99 -11.97 -5.84
N LEU A 22 -10.67 -10.83 -5.77
CA LEU A 22 -12.14 -10.76 -5.65
C LEU A 22 -12.85 -11.40 -6.84
N VAL A 23 -12.40 -11.10 -8.05
CA VAL A 23 -12.96 -11.66 -9.29
C VAL A 23 -12.75 -13.17 -9.36
N GLN A 24 -11.58 -13.65 -8.93
CA GLN A 24 -11.32 -15.09 -8.85
C GLN A 24 -12.32 -15.78 -7.93
N TYR A 25 -12.50 -15.25 -6.71
CA TYR A 25 -13.50 -15.79 -5.77
C TYR A 25 -14.91 -15.82 -6.36
N SER A 26 -15.31 -14.72 -7.02
CA SER A 26 -16.61 -14.60 -7.67
C SER A 26 -16.83 -15.65 -8.74
N LYS A 27 -15.82 -15.94 -9.58
CA LYS A 27 -15.91 -16.98 -10.63
C LYS A 27 -16.11 -18.38 -10.05
N GLU A 28 -15.49 -18.67 -8.91
CA GLU A 28 -15.56 -19.99 -8.26
C GLU A 28 -16.84 -20.20 -7.44
N ASN A 29 -17.43 -19.10 -6.89
CA ASN A 29 -18.51 -19.19 -5.91
C ASN A 29 -19.84 -18.53 -6.37
N GLY A 30 -19.98 -18.23 -7.63
CA GLY A 30 -21.18 -17.69 -8.27
C GLY A 30 -20.95 -16.29 -8.86
N PRO A 31 -21.71 -15.91 -9.87
CA PRO A 31 -21.49 -14.63 -10.54
C PRO A 31 -21.85 -13.45 -9.63
N TRP A 32 -20.89 -12.54 -9.41
CA TRP A 32 -21.07 -11.28 -8.72
C TRP A 32 -21.05 -10.13 -9.71
N LEU A 33 -21.73 -9.05 -9.38
CA LEU A 33 -21.69 -7.81 -10.11
C LEU A 33 -20.88 -6.78 -9.32
N PHE A 34 -19.78 -6.33 -9.90
CA PHE A 34 -18.94 -5.29 -9.32
C PHE A 34 -19.26 -3.94 -9.95
N TYR A 35 -19.56 -2.96 -9.11
CA TYR A 35 -19.71 -1.58 -9.55
C TYR A 35 -18.61 -0.72 -8.91
N ARG A 36 -17.78 -0.14 -9.76
CA ARG A 36 -16.78 0.83 -9.35
C ARG A 36 -17.40 2.21 -9.30
N LEU A 37 -17.39 2.84 -8.14
CA LEU A 37 -17.73 4.25 -8.05
C LEU A 37 -16.50 5.07 -8.46
N PRO A 38 -16.59 5.90 -9.51
CA PRO A 38 -15.48 6.74 -9.93
C PRO A 38 -15.05 7.70 -8.80
N SER A 39 -13.75 7.94 -8.65
CA SER A 39 -13.20 8.84 -7.59
C SER A 39 -13.80 10.25 -7.64
N TYR A 40 -14.03 10.78 -8.86
CA TYR A 40 -14.69 12.09 -9.03
C TYR A 40 -16.13 12.12 -8.49
N TYR A 41 -16.82 10.98 -8.45
CA TYR A 41 -18.20 10.94 -7.95
C TYR A 41 -18.25 11.28 -6.46
N SER A 42 -17.32 10.73 -5.68
CA SER A 42 -17.18 11.07 -4.26
C SER A 42 -16.86 12.56 -4.07
N ALA A 43 -15.97 13.12 -4.89
CA ALA A 43 -15.64 14.54 -4.85
C ALA A 43 -16.83 15.44 -5.20
N MET A 44 -17.70 15.03 -6.14
CA MET A 44 -18.86 15.83 -6.57
C MET A 44 -20.08 15.68 -5.67
N HIS A 45 -20.33 14.50 -5.14
CA HIS A 45 -21.59 14.18 -4.44
C HIS A 45 -21.39 13.86 -2.95
N GLY A 46 -20.14 13.79 -2.51
CA GLY A 46 -19.79 13.44 -1.13
C GLY A 46 -20.30 12.04 -0.73
N GLU A 47 -20.20 11.77 0.55
CA GLU A 47 -20.56 10.46 1.13
C GLU A 47 -22.07 10.21 1.13
N GLN A 48 -22.88 11.25 1.23
CA GLN A 48 -24.35 11.15 1.09
C GLN A 48 -24.73 10.67 -0.32
N GLY A 49 -24.02 11.11 -1.35
CA GLY A 49 -24.21 10.63 -2.71
C GLY A 49 -23.85 9.15 -2.86
N ILE A 50 -22.77 8.71 -2.23
CA ILE A 50 -22.37 7.29 -2.21
C ILE A 50 -23.46 6.45 -1.53
N LEU A 51 -23.95 6.89 -0.35
CA LEU A 51 -24.99 6.21 0.39
C LEU A 51 -26.30 6.10 -0.41
N LYS A 52 -26.72 7.20 -1.05
CA LYS A 52 -27.87 7.21 -1.93
C LYS A 52 -27.72 6.21 -3.07
N TRP A 53 -26.56 6.24 -3.76
CA TRP A 53 -26.26 5.30 -4.84
C TRP A 53 -26.29 3.84 -4.38
N ALA A 54 -25.69 3.53 -3.24
CA ALA A 54 -25.68 2.17 -2.68
C ALA A 54 -27.11 1.66 -2.42
N LYS A 55 -28.00 2.52 -1.90
CA LYS A 55 -29.43 2.21 -1.68
C LYS A 55 -30.18 1.98 -2.98
N GLU A 56 -30.06 2.89 -3.96
CA GLU A 56 -30.72 2.80 -5.25
C GLU A 56 -30.29 1.59 -6.07
N TRP A 57 -28.99 1.30 -6.08
CA TRP A 57 -28.42 0.15 -6.77
C TRP A 57 -28.67 -1.17 -6.02
N LYS A 58 -29.09 -1.10 -4.75
CA LYS A 58 -29.29 -2.25 -3.85
C LYS A 58 -27.99 -3.05 -3.72
N ALA A 59 -26.93 -2.42 -3.27
CA ALA A 59 -25.65 -3.06 -3.02
C ALA A 59 -25.79 -4.12 -1.91
N ASP A 60 -25.17 -5.28 -2.07
CA ASP A 60 -25.14 -6.36 -1.08
C ASP A 60 -23.89 -6.26 -0.18
N ALA A 61 -22.84 -5.55 -0.59
CA ALA A 61 -21.67 -5.23 0.22
C ALA A 61 -20.91 -4.02 -0.32
N ILE A 62 -20.05 -3.42 0.53
CA ILE A 62 -19.13 -2.34 0.18
C ILE A 62 -17.70 -2.76 0.50
N ILE A 63 -16.77 -2.47 -0.41
CA ILE A 63 -15.32 -2.65 -0.22
C ILE A 63 -14.61 -1.35 -0.60
N GLY A 64 -13.72 -0.85 0.25
CA GLY A 64 -12.85 0.27 -0.11
C GLY A 64 -12.61 1.26 1.02
N GLN A 65 -12.50 2.55 0.67
CA GLN A 65 -12.19 3.62 1.61
C GLN A 65 -13.45 4.33 2.06
N TRP A 66 -13.55 4.57 3.36
CA TRP A 66 -14.62 5.35 3.96
C TRP A 66 -14.07 6.12 5.16
N ASN A 67 -13.96 7.42 5.02
CA ASN A 67 -13.32 8.29 6.01
C ASN A 67 -14.32 9.12 6.84
N ASN A 68 -15.62 8.84 6.71
CA ASN A 68 -16.65 9.59 7.43
C ASN A 68 -17.15 8.82 8.64
N ASP A 69 -16.79 9.31 9.82
CA ASP A 69 -17.21 8.75 11.09
C ASP A 69 -18.66 9.16 11.48
N THR A 70 -19.26 10.11 10.75
CA THR A 70 -20.63 10.59 11.05
C THR A 70 -21.73 9.74 10.42
N ILE A 71 -21.41 9.00 9.35
CA ILE A 71 -22.35 8.10 8.66
C ILE A 71 -21.96 6.65 8.95
N ASP A 72 -22.79 5.96 9.69
CA ASP A 72 -22.63 4.52 9.93
C ASP A 72 -23.27 3.72 8.78
N LEU A 73 -22.43 3.30 7.84
CA LEU A 73 -22.86 2.52 6.67
C LEU A 73 -23.61 1.23 7.05
N GLN A 74 -23.23 0.59 8.14
CA GLN A 74 -23.86 -0.65 8.57
C GLN A 74 -25.29 -0.41 9.07
N LYS A 75 -25.52 0.67 9.84
CA LYS A 75 -26.87 1.06 10.28
C LYS A 75 -27.74 1.52 9.10
N GLU A 76 -27.16 2.26 8.18
CA GLU A 76 -27.86 2.84 7.03
C GLU A 76 -28.25 1.81 5.96
N LEU A 77 -27.42 0.80 5.75
CA LEU A 77 -27.57 -0.17 4.66
C LEU A 77 -27.80 -1.60 5.13
N ASN A 78 -27.39 -1.94 6.35
CA ASN A 78 -27.45 -3.30 6.92
C ASN A 78 -26.78 -4.36 6.02
N ILE A 79 -25.62 -4.02 5.45
CA ILE A 79 -24.83 -4.88 4.57
C ILE A 79 -23.39 -4.99 5.07
N PRO A 80 -22.64 -6.05 4.71
CA PRO A 80 -21.20 -6.16 4.97
C PRO A 80 -20.40 -5.00 4.41
N VAL A 81 -19.44 -4.51 5.20
CA VAL A 81 -18.50 -3.46 4.80
C VAL A 81 -17.08 -3.90 5.17
N VAL A 82 -16.16 -3.82 4.21
CA VAL A 82 -14.73 -4.07 4.42
C VAL A 82 -13.96 -2.84 3.99
N LEU A 83 -13.21 -2.25 4.93
CA LEU A 83 -12.51 -0.98 4.71
C LEU A 83 -11.00 -1.17 4.60
N GLN A 84 -10.41 -0.38 3.72
CA GLN A 84 -8.97 -0.16 3.58
C GLN A 84 -8.69 1.32 3.81
N ASN A 85 -8.89 1.79 5.04
CA ASN A 85 -8.65 3.20 5.35
C ASN A 85 -7.15 3.49 5.50
N TYR A 86 -6.74 4.69 5.05
CA TYR A 86 -5.34 5.10 5.06
C TYR A 86 -4.90 5.65 6.41
N HIS A 87 -5.75 6.38 7.12
CA HIS A 87 -5.34 7.09 8.35
C HIS A 87 -5.56 6.28 9.63
N HIS A 88 -6.52 5.38 9.64
CA HIS A 88 -6.79 4.52 10.80
C HIS A 88 -7.53 3.25 10.39
N ARG A 89 -7.36 2.18 11.16
CA ARG A 89 -8.18 0.99 11.02
C ARG A 89 -9.54 1.24 11.67
N SER A 90 -10.60 0.81 11.02
CA SER A 90 -11.94 0.88 11.59
C SER A 90 -12.07 -0.06 12.79
N VAL A 91 -12.75 0.40 13.84
CA VAL A 91 -13.17 -0.44 14.99
C VAL A 91 -14.56 -1.01 14.78
N THR A 92 -15.33 -0.48 13.82
CA THR A 92 -16.71 -0.83 13.55
C THR A 92 -16.84 -1.82 12.40
N TYR A 93 -15.99 -1.70 11.39
CA TYR A 93 -16.04 -2.51 10.16
C TYR A 93 -14.87 -3.48 10.08
N SER A 94 -15.02 -4.49 9.24
CA SER A 94 -13.91 -5.36 8.86
C SER A 94 -12.83 -4.57 8.12
N ASN A 95 -11.56 -4.88 8.37
CA ASN A 95 -10.44 -4.18 7.73
C ASN A 95 -9.69 -5.10 6.77
N LEU A 96 -9.33 -4.54 5.63
CA LEU A 96 -8.19 -4.99 4.85
C LEU A 96 -6.96 -4.19 5.32
N THR A 97 -5.95 -4.87 5.79
CA THR A 97 -4.73 -4.28 6.32
C THR A 97 -3.51 -5.12 5.90
N GLY A 98 -2.30 -4.72 6.27
CA GLY A 98 -1.08 -5.46 5.97
C GLY A 98 -0.24 -5.72 7.21
N ASP A 99 0.68 -6.70 7.12
CA ASP A 99 1.82 -6.79 8.02
C ASP A 99 2.87 -5.74 7.61
N TYR A 100 2.51 -4.49 7.84
CA TYR A 100 3.34 -3.35 7.43
C TYR A 100 4.66 -3.30 8.20
N LYS A 101 4.65 -3.64 9.50
CA LYS A 101 5.88 -3.75 10.30
C LYS A 101 6.77 -4.89 9.82
N GLY A 102 6.17 -6.03 9.44
CA GLY A 102 6.89 -7.15 8.82
C GLY A 102 7.52 -6.78 7.49
N THR A 103 6.82 -5.98 6.67
CA THR A 103 7.35 -5.43 5.41
C THR A 103 8.59 -4.57 5.66
N GLY A 104 8.53 -3.63 6.61
CA GLY A 104 9.68 -2.82 7.00
C GLY A 104 10.85 -3.64 7.52
N ARG A 105 10.57 -4.65 8.36
CA ARG A 105 11.58 -5.59 8.86
C ARG A 105 12.25 -6.35 7.73
N MET A 106 11.47 -6.84 6.76
CA MET A 106 11.99 -7.54 5.56
C MET A 106 12.96 -6.66 4.77
N ALA A 107 12.62 -5.38 4.55
CA ALA A 107 13.47 -4.41 3.89
C ALA A 107 14.80 -4.21 4.60
N ALA A 108 14.77 -4.01 5.92
CA ALA A 108 16.00 -3.84 6.72
C ALA A 108 16.89 -5.07 6.65
N GLN A 109 16.33 -6.28 6.78
CA GLN A 109 17.07 -7.54 6.69
C GLN A 109 17.68 -7.77 5.31
N PHE A 110 16.96 -7.38 4.25
CA PHE A 110 17.47 -7.47 2.88
C PHE A 110 18.72 -6.63 2.68
N PHE A 111 18.73 -5.39 3.14
CA PHE A 111 19.89 -4.52 3.05
C PHE A 111 21.01 -4.89 4.03
N ALA A 112 20.67 -5.37 5.22
CA ALA A 112 21.66 -5.85 6.19
C ALA A 112 22.48 -7.03 5.64
N LYS A 113 21.85 -7.98 4.94
CA LYS A 113 22.53 -9.09 4.24
C LYS A 113 23.51 -8.59 3.17
N ARG A 114 23.32 -7.37 2.67
CA ARG A 114 24.21 -6.69 1.70
C ARG A 114 25.23 -5.76 2.36
N MET A 115 25.37 -5.88 3.69
CA MET A 115 26.37 -5.19 4.49
C MET A 115 26.21 -3.66 4.56
N PHE A 116 25.02 -3.12 4.26
CA PHE A 116 24.73 -1.71 4.50
C PHE A 116 24.80 -1.40 6.01
N ARG A 117 25.22 -0.16 6.32
CA ARG A 117 25.30 0.38 7.70
C ARG A 117 24.40 1.59 7.88
N ASN A 118 24.20 2.35 6.80
CA ASN A 118 23.33 3.50 6.76
C ASN A 118 22.00 3.09 6.12
N PHE A 119 20.90 3.38 6.79
CA PHE A 119 19.56 3.00 6.39
C PHE A 119 18.67 4.24 6.38
N ALA A 120 18.00 4.50 5.29
CA ALA A 120 17.08 5.62 5.16
C ALA A 120 15.68 5.15 4.82
N TYR A 121 14.67 5.89 5.27
CA TYR A 121 13.26 5.69 4.95
C TYR A 121 12.68 6.94 4.31
N PHE A 122 11.91 6.76 3.23
CA PHE A 122 11.11 7.82 2.64
C PHE A 122 9.65 7.41 2.61
N GLY A 123 8.75 8.27 3.15
CA GLY A 123 7.33 7.91 3.23
C GLY A 123 6.37 9.05 3.48
N VAL A 124 5.08 8.70 3.49
CA VAL A 124 3.96 9.61 3.74
C VAL A 124 3.61 9.59 5.22
N LYS A 125 3.57 10.75 5.85
CA LYS A 125 3.26 10.92 7.27
C LYS A 125 1.75 10.79 7.53
N GLY A 126 1.40 10.13 8.64
CA GLY A 126 0.00 10.02 9.08
C GLY A 126 -0.82 9.01 8.28
N VAL A 127 -0.16 8.16 7.50
CA VAL A 127 -0.77 7.06 6.76
C VAL A 127 -0.32 5.74 7.36
N VAL A 128 -1.27 4.92 7.85
CA VAL A 128 -1.01 3.72 8.66
C VAL A 128 0.01 2.78 8.01
N TRP A 129 -0.12 2.50 6.72
CA TRP A 129 0.78 1.57 6.05
C TRP A 129 2.20 2.13 5.90
N SER A 130 2.36 3.45 5.72
CA SER A 130 3.67 4.10 5.65
C SER A 130 4.31 4.20 7.04
N ASP A 131 3.58 4.71 8.02
CA ASP A 131 4.08 4.89 9.40
C ASP A 131 4.52 3.54 10.00
N GLU A 132 3.73 2.48 9.81
CA GLU A 132 4.07 1.15 10.33
C GLU A 132 5.22 0.48 9.56
N ARG A 133 5.35 0.70 8.23
CA ARG A 133 6.54 0.26 7.46
C ARG A 133 7.80 0.96 7.99
N CYS A 134 7.73 2.27 8.21
CA CYS A 134 8.82 3.05 8.83
C CYS A 134 9.21 2.48 10.19
N GLU A 135 8.23 2.25 11.05
CA GLU A 135 8.46 1.74 12.40
C GLU A 135 9.12 0.35 12.40
N GLY A 136 8.61 -0.57 11.57
CA GLY A 136 9.19 -1.91 11.42
C GLY A 136 10.63 -1.88 10.90
N TYR A 137 10.90 -1.00 9.92
CA TYR A 137 12.23 -0.77 9.37
C TYR A 137 13.18 -0.23 10.41
N ARG A 138 12.80 0.84 11.12
CA ARG A 138 13.57 1.50 12.17
C ARG A 138 13.91 0.55 13.31
N GLN A 139 12.93 -0.23 13.80
CA GLN A 139 13.15 -1.20 14.88
C GLN A 139 14.18 -2.25 14.49
N GLU A 140 14.09 -2.79 13.28
CA GLU A 140 15.04 -3.79 12.80
C GLU A 140 16.42 -3.18 12.55
N VAL A 141 16.52 -1.98 11.97
CA VAL A 141 17.80 -1.26 11.82
C VAL A 141 18.49 -1.06 13.16
N LYS A 142 17.75 -0.64 14.19
CA LYS A 142 18.28 -0.52 15.55
C LYS A 142 18.77 -1.85 16.09
N ARG A 143 18.02 -2.94 15.87
CA ARG A 143 18.38 -4.30 16.33
C ARG A 143 19.69 -4.78 15.71
N ILE A 144 19.97 -4.45 14.45
CA ILE A 144 21.19 -4.84 13.75
C ILE A 144 22.36 -3.86 13.94
N GLY A 145 22.15 -2.75 14.71
CA GLY A 145 23.18 -1.75 14.98
C GLY A 145 23.50 -0.83 13.81
N GLY A 146 22.54 -0.60 12.90
CA GLY A 146 22.65 0.36 11.80
C GLY A 146 22.28 1.78 12.21
N GLU A 147 22.71 2.76 11.40
CA GLU A 147 22.27 4.15 11.52
C GLU A 147 20.98 4.36 10.73
N PHE A 148 20.02 5.10 11.30
CA PHE A 148 18.70 5.30 10.71
C PHE A 148 18.42 6.78 10.45
N PHE A 149 17.94 7.06 9.23
CA PHE A 149 17.51 8.38 8.76
C PHE A 149 16.10 8.27 8.19
N SER A 150 15.26 9.29 8.31
CA SER A 150 13.95 9.31 7.64
C SER A 150 13.58 10.67 7.11
N PHE A 151 12.81 10.67 6.03
CA PHE A 151 12.08 11.83 5.54
C PHE A 151 10.63 11.39 5.34
N GLU A 152 9.74 12.01 6.09
CA GLU A 152 8.31 11.71 6.09
C GLU A 152 7.53 13.02 5.97
N SER A 153 6.64 13.11 4.99
CA SER A 153 5.85 14.32 4.72
C SER A 153 4.40 13.97 4.41
N ASP A 154 3.49 14.87 4.74
CA ASP A 154 2.07 14.84 4.35
C ASP A 154 1.77 15.74 3.14
N LYS A 155 2.80 16.43 2.60
CA LYS A 155 2.72 17.29 1.43
C LYS A 155 2.87 16.49 0.13
N GLN A 156 2.44 17.08 -0.98
CA GLN A 156 2.61 16.52 -2.32
C GLN A 156 4.09 16.54 -2.77
N GLU A 157 4.45 15.66 -3.69
CA GLU A 157 5.83 15.50 -4.18
C GLU A 157 6.41 16.77 -4.80
N ASP A 158 5.60 17.55 -5.52
CA ASP A 158 6.02 18.81 -6.14
C ASP A 158 6.37 19.88 -5.10
N GLU A 159 5.71 19.88 -3.95
CA GLU A 159 5.98 20.81 -2.84
C GLU A 159 7.28 20.48 -2.09
N ILE A 160 7.67 19.20 -2.01
CA ILE A 160 8.81 18.73 -1.20
C ILE A 160 10.06 18.41 -2.01
N ARG A 161 10.03 18.47 -3.34
CA ARG A 161 11.14 18.02 -4.20
C ARG A 161 12.48 18.67 -3.85
N MET A 162 12.49 19.96 -3.53
CA MET A 162 13.72 20.66 -3.13
C MET A 162 14.25 20.17 -1.78
N GLU A 163 13.37 19.99 -0.80
CA GLU A 163 13.71 19.51 0.54
C GLU A 163 14.27 18.08 0.47
N VAL A 164 13.62 17.23 -0.32
CA VAL A 164 14.07 15.84 -0.58
C VAL A 164 15.42 15.81 -1.27
N SER A 165 15.63 16.68 -2.27
CA SER A 165 16.94 16.79 -2.96
C SER A 165 18.07 17.13 -1.97
N GLN A 166 17.86 18.10 -1.10
CA GLN A 166 18.84 18.48 -0.07
C GLN A 166 19.09 17.33 0.93
N TRP A 167 18.02 16.67 1.36
CA TRP A 167 18.12 15.54 2.28
C TRP A 167 18.94 14.39 1.66
N LEU A 168 18.67 13.99 0.41
CA LEU A 168 19.39 12.93 -0.30
C LEU A 168 20.89 13.24 -0.45
N GLN A 169 21.25 14.52 -0.66
CA GLN A 169 22.65 14.94 -0.74
C GLN A 169 23.37 14.84 0.60
N GLN A 170 22.67 15.06 1.72
CA GLN A 170 23.22 15.03 3.07
C GLN A 170 23.34 13.62 3.67
N LEU A 171 22.65 12.62 3.10
CA LEU A 171 22.72 11.25 3.60
C LEU A 171 24.15 10.69 3.51
N PRO A 172 24.63 9.98 4.54
CA PRO A 172 25.91 9.28 4.48
C PRO A 172 25.83 8.15 3.47
N LYS A 173 26.81 8.09 2.56
CA LYS A 173 26.83 7.12 1.46
C LYS A 173 27.92 6.06 1.66
N PRO A 174 27.67 4.82 1.26
CA PRO A 174 26.44 4.31 0.64
C PRO A 174 25.31 4.15 1.67
N VAL A 175 24.08 4.41 1.23
CA VAL A 175 22.87 4.27 2.05
C VAL A 175 21.85 3.35 1.39
N ALA A 176 21.17 2.55 2.22
CA ALA A 176 20.04 1.70 1.82
C ALA A 176 18.74 2.46 2.07
N LEU A 177 18.06 2.90 1.01
CA LEU A 177 16.85 3.68 1.10
C LEU A 177 15.63 2.81 0.79
N PHE A 178 14.74 2.70 1.78
CA PHE A 178 13.46 2.02 1.68
C PHE A 178 12.34 3.05 1.53
N CYS A 179 11.58 2.98 0.43
CA CYS A 179 10.44 3.84 0.17
C CYS A 179 9.14 3.14 0.58
N CYS A 180 8.17 3.93 0.99
CA CYS A 180 6.89 3.41 1.48
C CYS A 180 6.10 2.61 0.41
N ASP A 181 6.27 2.93 -0.88
CA ASP A 181 5.74 2.21 -2.04
C ASP A 181 6.59 2.45 -3.30
N ASP A 182 6.20 1.88 -4.45
CA ASP A 182 6.94 1.99 -5.69
C ASP A 182 6.79 3.35 -6.38
N ALA A 183 5.67 4.05 -6.20
CA ALA A 183 5.50 5.40 -6.74
C ALA A 183 6.48 6.38 -6.05
N HIS A 184 6.58 6.31 -4.72
CA HIS A 184 7.56 7.12 -3.97
C HIS A 184 9.01 6.68 -4.25
N ALA A 185 9.24 5.40 -4.54
CA ALA A 185 10.56 4.94 -4.97
C ALA A 185 10.93 5.51 -6.36
N LEU A 186 9.97 5.61 -7.28
CA LEU A 186 10.16 6.26 -8.57
C LEU A 186 10.49 7.75 -8.40
N PHE A 187 9.73 8.48 -7.56
CA PHE A 187 10.01 9.88 -7.25
C PHE A 187 11.43 10.09 -6.70
N ILE A 188 11.90 9.23 -5.80
CA ILE A 188 13.28 9.25 -5.28
C ILE A 188 14.29 8.97 -6.38
N SER A 189 14.05 7.97 -7.25
CA SER A 189 14.93 7.64 -8.37
C SER A 189 15.11 8.83 -9.33
N GLU A 190 14.01 9.48 -9.70
CA GLU A 190 14.03 10.69 -10.53
C GLU A 190 14.79 11.83 -9.84
N THR A 191 14.57 12.05 -8.54
CA THR A 191 15.25 13.09 -7.77
C THR A 191 16.75 12.81 -7.67
N CYS A 192 17.17 11.57 -7.49
CA CYS A 192 18.58 11.16 -7.53
C CYS A 192 19.20 11.47 -8.88
N ARG A 193 18.53 11.11 -9.97
CA ARG A 193 19.01 11.35 -11.35
C ARG A 193 19.19 12.85 -11.63
N MET A 194 18.23 13.68 -11.21
CA MET A 194 18.30 15.14 -11.37
C MET A 194 19.47 15.77 -10.57
N ASN A 195 19.94 15.13 -9.52
CA ASN A 195 21.01 15.59 -8.64
C ASN A 195 22.35 14.85 -8.86
N ASN A 196 22.46 14.04 -9.93
CA ASN A 196 23.64 13.22 -10.24
C ASN A 196 24.06 12.29 -9.09
N ILE A 197 23.09 11.76 -8.34
CA ILE A 197 23.29 10.74 -7.29
C ILE A 197 23.12 9.37 -7.95
N HIS A 198 24.12 8.51 -7.82
CA HIS A 198 24.16 7.22 -8.51
C HIS A 198 23.40 6.13 -7.74
N ILE A 199 22.49 5.44 -8.43
CA ILE A 199 21.78 4.26 -7.96
C ILE A 199 22.35 3.04 -8.71
N PRO A 200 22.83 1.99 -8.03
CA PRO A 200 22.76 1.74 -6.59
C PRO A 200 24.02 2.12 -5.78
N GLU A 201 25.03 2.73 -6.41
CA GLU A 201 26.37 2.89 -5.83
C GLU A 201 26.38 3.79 -4.58
N GLU A 202 25.63 4.89 -4.63
CA GLU A 202 25.49 5.83 -3.52
C GLU A 202 24.21 5.56 -2.71
N ILE A 203 23.08 5.31 -3.40
CA ILE A 203 21.79 5.01 -2.80
C ILE A 203 21.24 3.72 -3.38
N ALA A 204 21.16 2.67 -2.59
CA ALA A 204 20.44 1.46 -2.98
C ALA A 204 18.95 1.62 -2.63
N LEU A 205 18.07 1.45 -3.62
CA LEU A 205 16.66 1.78 -3.54
C LEU A 205 15.77 0.52 -3.51
N LEU A 206 14.74 0.53 -2.67
CA LEU A 206 13.75 -0.54 -2.55
C LEU A 206 12.35 0.05 -2.35
N GLY A 207 11.39 -0.38 -3.17
CA GLY A 207 9.97 -0.05 -3.07
C GLY A 207 9.12 -1.18 -2.47
N VAL A 208 7.80 -1.03 -2.57
CA VAL A 208 6.79 -2.02 -2.15
C VAL A 208 5.63 -1.99 -3.14
N ASP A 209 4.94 -3.10 -3.28
CA ASP A 209 3.75 -3.45 -4.08
C ASP A 209 4.07 -4.20 -5.37
N ASN A 210 5.31 -4.17 -5.83
CA ASN A 210 5.75 -4.77 -7.09
C ASN A 210 4.85 -4.32 -8.26
N ASP A 211 4.74 -2.98 -8.38
CA ASP A 211 4.09 -2.35 -9.53
C ASP A 211 5.07 -2.38 -10.72
N GLU A 212 4.82 -3.29 -11.64
CA GLU A 212 5.70 -3.55 -12.80
C GLU A 212 5.91 -2.28 -13.62
N LEU A 213 4.88 -1.44 -13.79
CA LEU A 213 4.98 -0.21 -14.54
C LEU A 213 5.90 0.79 -13.85
N MET A 214 5.68 1.05 -12.55
CA MET A 214 6.47 2.00 -11.77
C MET A 214 7.92 1.54 -11.65
N CYS A 215 8.13 0.24 -11.39
CA CYS A 215 9.47 -0.32 -11.25
C CYS A 215 10.28 -0.26 -12.54
N ASN A 216 9.66 -0.49 -13.71
CA ASN A 216 10.36 -0.55 -15.00
C ASN A 216 10.52 0.79 -15.70
N ILE A 217 9.72 1.82 -15.37
CA ILE A 217 9.90 3.16 -15.94
C ILE A 217 11.15 3.87 -15.37
N SER A 218 11.60 3.44 -14.20
CA SER A 218 12.84 3.93 -13.58
C SER A 218 14.09 3.38 -14.28
N ASP A 219 15.15 4.17 -14.30
CA ASP A 219 16.46 3.77 -14.77
C ASP A 219 17.53 4.11 -13.72
N PRO A 220 18.14 3.10 -13.05
CA PRO A 220 17.90 1.65 -13.18
C PRO A 220 16.52 1.22 -12.64
N PRO A 221 15.97 0.07 -13.10
CA PRO A 221 14.71 -0.46 -12.61
C PRO A 221 14.71 -0.71 -11.09
N ILE A 222 13.61 -0.39 -10.42
CA ILE A 222 13.48 -0.45 -8.97
C ILE A 222 13.17 -1.89 -8.54
N SER A 223 13.88 -2.37 -7.51
CA SER A 223 13.50 -3.60 -6.81
C SER A 223 12.39 -3.31 -5.82
N SER A 224 11.46 -4.25 -5.65
CA SER A 224 10.26 -4.04 -4.84
C SER A 224 9.90 -5.25 -3.98
N ILE A 225 9.24 -5.00 -2.86
CA ILE A 225 8.65 -6.04 -2.02
C ILE A 225 7.28 -6.40 -2.57
N GLU A 226 7.10 -7.66 -2.95
CA GLU A 226 5.82 -8.19 -3.37
C GLU A 226 4.97 -8.58 -2.17
N LEU A 227 3.68 -8.20 -2.23
CA LEU A 227 2.67 -8.50 -1.22
C LEU A 227 1.65 -9.52 -1.76
N GLU A 228 1.07 -10.36 -0.88
CA GLU A 228 0.03 -11.34 -1.26
C GLU A 228 -1.38 -10.72 -1.44
N VAL A 229 -1.46 -9.63 -2.21
CA VAL A 229 -2.68 -8.83 -2.34
C VAL A 229 -3.83 -9.59 -2.99
N GLU A 230 -3.56 -10.41 -4.01
CA GLU A 230 -4.59 -11.22 -4.68
C GLU A 230 -5.24 -12.21 -3.71
N ARG A 231 -4.44 -12.86 -2.86
CA ARG A 231 -4.95 -13.73 -1.80
C ARG A 231 -5.80 -12.94 -0.78
N GLY A 232 -5.40 -11.71 -0.46
CA GLY A 232 -6.19 -10.78 0.36
C GLY A 232 -7.56 -10.52 -0.28
N GLY A 233 -7.60 -10.20 -1.56
CA GLY A 233 -8.84 -10.01 -2.32
C GLY A 233 -9.75 -11.24 -2.34
N TYR A 234 -9.17 -12.42 -2.56
CA TYR A 234 -9.90 -13.69 -2.46
C TYR A 234 -10.50 -13.90 -1.05
N SER A 235 -9.74 -13.59 0.00
CA SER A 235 -10.18 -13.70 1.38
C SER A 235 -11.31 -12.74 1.74
N ILE A 236 -11.29 -11.51 1.19
CA ILE A 236 -12.41 -10.55 1.29
C ILE A 236 -13.66 -11.13 0.64
N GLY A 237 -13.53 -11.68 -0.56
CA GLY A 237 -14.64 -12.32 -1.25
C GLY A 237 -15.31 -13.39 -0.39
N ARG A 238 -14.50 -14.28 0.21
CA ARG A 238 -14.97 -15.32 1.12
C ARG A 238 -15.68 -14.73 2.36
N LEU A 239 -15.06 -13.74 3.00
CA LEU A 239 -15.64 -13.10 4.19
C LEU A 239 -17.01 -12.47 3.89
N ILE A 240 -17.11 -11.66 2.84
CA ILE A 240 -18.35 -11.01 2.42
C ILE A 240 -19.43 -12.06 2.11
N HIS A 241 -19.08 -13.12 1.40
CA HIS A 241 -20.03 -14.18 1.07
C HIS A 241 -20.61 -14.84 2.33
N GLN A 242 -19.76 -15.13 3.32
CA GLN A 242 -20.18 -15.69 4.61
C GLN A 242 -21.05 -14.72 5.41
N GLN A 243 -20.72 -13.43 5.40
CA GLN A 243 -21.51 -12.40 6.09
C GLN A 243 -22.89 -12.19 5.44
N ILE A 244 -22.96 -12.18 4.10
CA ILE A 244 -24.25 -12.11 3.37
C ILE A 244 -25.14 -13.31 3.71
N LYS A 245 -24.56 -14.52 3.82
CA LYS A 245 -25.27 -15.73 4.23
C LYS A 245 -25.59 -15.78 5.73
N LYS A 246 -25.12 -14.80 6.51
CA LYS A 246 -25.24 -14.78 7.99
C LYS A 246 -24.58 -15.97 8.69
N GLU A 247 -23.59 -16.57 8.05
CA GLU A 247 -22.80 -17.68 8.62
C GLU A 247 -21.78 -17.17 9.63
N HIS A 248 -21.30 -15.92 9.46
CA HIS A 248 -20.39 -15.25 10.38
C HIS A 248 -20.85 -13.81 10.66
N GLY A 249 -20.88 -13.46 11.94
CA GLY A 249 -21.08 -12.09 12.42
C GLY A 249 -19.76 -11.53 12.98
N GLY A 250 -19.70 -10.19 13.12
CA GLY A 250 -18.55 -9.49 13.71
C GLY A 250 -17.59 -8.88 12.68
N THR A 251 -16.55 -8.24 13.22
CA THR A 251 -15.51 -7.55 12.44
C THR A 251 -14.26 -8.40 12.37
N PHE A 252 -13.59 -8.39 11.21
CA PHE A 252 -12.39 -9.18 10.93
C PHE A 252 -11.30 -8.31 10.34
N ASN A 253 -10.05 -8.62 10.64
CA ASN A 253 -8.90 -8.05 9.97
C ASN A 253 -8.34 -9.07 8.97
N ILE A 254 -8.40 -8.75 7.70
CA ILE A 254 -7.72 -9.51 6.64
C ILE A 254 -6.35 -8.88 6.48
N VAL A 255 -5.31 -9.63 6.83
CA VAL A 255 -3.92 -9.17 6.81
C VAL A 255 -3.22 -9.67 5.56
N ILE A 256 -2.67 -8.74 4.79
CA ILE A 256 -1.82 -9.00 3.62
C ILE A 256 -0.37 -9.05 4.09
N ASN A 257 0.33 -10.14 3.78
CA ASN A 257 1.72 -10.33 4.18
C ASN A 257 2.68 -10.00 3.02
N PRO A 258 3.93 -9.58 3.33
CA PRO A 258 5.00 -9.54 2.35
C PRO A 258 5.43 -10.98 1.99
N ILE A 259 5.65 -11.23 0.69
CA ILE A 259 6.02 -12.56 0.18
C ILE A 259 7.53 -12.63 -0.03
N ARG A 260 8.06 -11.75 -0.89
CA ARG A 260 9.45 -11.76 -1.34
C ARG A 260 9.87 -10.39 -1.86
N ILE A 261 11.16 -10.27 -2.18
CA ILE A 261 11.68 -9.09 -2.86
C ILE A 261 11.98 -9.48 -4.30
N GLU A 262 11.30 -8.83 -5.24
CA GLU A 262 11.58 -8.94 -6.65
C GLU A 262 12.72 -7.97 -7.02
N GLN A 263 13.83 -8.54 -7.47
CA GLN A 263 14.99 -7.78 -7.95
C GLN A 263 14.88 -7.58 -9.46
N ILE A 264 14.20 -6.51 -9.88
CA ILE A 264 13.95 -6.22 -11.31
C ILE A 264 15.20 -5.62 -11.96
N GLY A 265 16.07 -5.00 -11.18
CA GLY A 265 17.30 -4.36 -11.66
C GLY A 265 18.38 -4.29 -10.60
N ARG A 266 19.47 -3.54 -10.89
CA ARG A 266 20.59 -3.35 -9.97
C ARG A 266 20.38 -2.27 -8.92
N ALA A 267 19.18 -1.62 -8.88
CA ALA A 267 18.89 -0.49 -8.01
C ALA A 267 19.08 -0.76 -6.51
N SER A 268 18.97 -2.02 -6.08
CA SER A 268 19.15 -2.44 -4.69
C SER A 268 20.42 -3.27 -4.44
N CYS A 269 21.25 -3.51 -5.47
CA CYS A 269 22.37 -4.42 -5.39
C CYS A 269 23.72 -3.70 -5.65
N ARG A 270 24.59 -3.72 -4.65
CA ARG A 270 26.05 -3.73 -4.89
C ARG A 270 26.48 -5.19 -5.02
N GLU A 271 26.76 -5.67 -6.22
CA GLU A 271 27.65 -6.82 -6.36
C GLU A 271 29.04 -6.35 -5.92
N ARG A 272 29.52 -6.82 -4.77
CA ARG A 272 30.93 -6.78 -4.47
C ARG A 272 31.56 -7.91 -5.27
N VAL A 273 32.37 -7.56 -6.26
CA VAL A 273 33.36 -8.43 -6.84
C VAL A 273 34.41 -8.74 -5.78
#